data_6f5be815892d3a01b9597b774f00704a
#
_entry.id   6f5be815892d3a01b9597b774f00704a
#
_cell.length_a   1.000
_cell.length_b   1.000
_cell.length_c   1.000
_cell.angle_alpha   90.00
_cell.angle_beta   90.00
_cell.angle_gamma   90.00
#
_symmetry.space_group_name_H-M   'P 1'
#
loop_
_entity.id
_entity.type
_entity.pdbx_description
1 polymer ?
#
loop_
_entity_poly.entity_id
_entity_poly.type
_entity_poly.pdbx_seq_one_letter_code
_entity_poly.pdbx_strand_id
1 'polypeptide(L)'
;MNPTDVRPDSILPHRAPMLLIDEILVLDDSCAVTRSVVTEKWPLCDGRNASPIVLIELVAQTSGIHNGFIREKREGRAAGTHGWIVGIRQARFSVDTLPVGAEIITRVENQMEFEGFRDICGRVEIDGRMVAEIALQLLRDAALA
;
A
#
# COMPACT_ATOMS: atom_id res chain seq x y z
N MET A 1 -14.65 -4.72 14.64
CA MET A 1 -14.44 -5.33 13.30
C MET A 1 -13.03 -5.90 13.23
N ASN A 2 -12.92 -7.17 12.93
CA ASN A 2 -11.62 -7.78 12.76
C ASN A 2 -11.00 -7.29 11.43
N PRO A 3 -9.72 -6.85 11.41
CA PRO A 3 -9.07 -6.42 10.17
C PRO A 3 -9.17 -7.42 9.03
N THR A 4 -9.15 -8.70 9.35
CA THR A 4 -9.26 -9.78 8.36
C THR A 4 -10.63 -9.86 7.68
N ASP A 5 -11.65 -9.21 8.24
CA ASP A 5 -12.99 -9.18 7.66
C ASP A 5 -13.18 -8.01 6.68
N VAL A 6 -12.21 -7.10 6.63
CA VAL A 6 -12.26 -5.93 5.73
C VAL A 6 -11.63 -6.30 4.39
N ARG A 7 -12.40 -6.11 3.33
CA ARG A 7 -11.91 -6.38 1.98
C ARG A 7 -11.16 -5.15 1.46
N PRO A 8 -10.00 -5.35 0.81
CA PRO A 8 -9.24 -4.25 0.22
C PRO A 8 -10.06 -3.40 -0.75
N ASP A 9 -10.91 -4.01 -1.57
CA ASP A 9 -11.73 -3.32 -2.55
C ASP A 9 -12.89 -2.51 -1.94
N SER A 10 -13.16 -2.68 -0.65
CA SER A 10 -14.15 -1.84 0.05
C SER A 10 -13.57 -0.47 0.44
N ILE A 11 -12.27 -0.36 0.50
CA ILE A 11 -11.56 0.88 0.88
C ILE A 11 -10.88 1.52 -0.33
N LEU A 12 -10.24 0.69 -1.18
CA LEU A 12 -9.51 1.16 -2.35
C LEU A 12 -10.40 1.21 -3.60
N PRO A 13 -10.21 2.19 -4.48
CA PRO A 13 -10.87 2.21 -5.78
C PRO A 13 -10.28 1.21 -6.76
N HIS A 14 -9.10 0.70 -6.47
CA HIS A 14 -8.37 -0.24 -7.33
C HIS A 14 -9.15 -1.52 -7.54
N ARG A 15 -9.05 -2.08 -8.75
CA ARG A 15 -9.63 -3.36 -9.14
C ARG A 15 -8.59 -4.17 -9.90
N ALA A 16 -8.79 -5.49 -9.98
CA ALA A 16 -7.88 -6.36 -10.72
C ALA A 16 -7.71 -5.86 -12.17
N PRO A 17 -6.52 -5.92 -12.76
CA PRO A 17 -5.27 -6.48 -12.21
C PRO A 17 -4.45 -5.50 -11.36
N MET A 18 -4.89 -4.26 -11.20
CA MET A 18 -4.14 -3.22 -10.46
C MET A 18 -4.29 -3.30 -8.95
N LEU A 19 -5.26 -4.01 -8.43
CA LEU A 19 -5.37 -4.26 -6.99
C LEU A 19 -4.37 -5.36 -6.61
N LEU A 20 -3.33 -4.98 -5.88
CA LEU A 20 -2.23 -5.88 -5.54
C LEU A 20 -2.41 -6.57 -4.19
N ILE A 21 -3.32 -6.10 -3.36
CA ILE A 21 -3.51 -6.57 -1.99
C ILE A 21 -4.56 -7.67 -1.95
N ASP A 22 -4.21 -8.81 -1.37
CA ASP A 22 -5.13 -9.94 -1.20
C ASP A 22 -5.83 -9.90 0.16
N GLU A 23 -5.11 -9.50 1.22
CA GLU A 23 -5.60 -9.59 2.59
C GLU A 23 -5.05 -8.48 3.47
N ILE A 24 -5.87 -7.99 4.39
CA ILE A 24 -5.46 -7.03 5.41
C ILE A 24 -5.22 -7.81 6.69
N LEU A 25 -3.99 -7.81 7.19
CA LEU A 25 -3.60 -8.57 8.38
C LEU A 25 -3.71 -7.74 9.67
N VAL A 26 -3.31 -6.48 9.60
CA VAL A 26 -3.39 -5.53 10.73
C VAL A 26 -3.89 -4.20 10.20
N LEU A 27 -4.79 -3.59 10.94
CA LEU A 27 -5.32 -2.27 10.61
C LEU A 27 -5.72 -1.58 11.90
N ASP A 28 -4.94 -0.60 12.31
CA ASP A 28 -5.17 0.19 13.51
C ASP A 28 -4.73 1.65 13.31
N ASP A 29 -4.77 2.44 14.37
CA ASP A 29 -4.41 3.86 14.28
C ASP A 29 -2.93 4.09 13.93
N SER A 30 -2.06 3.12 14.21
CA SER A 30 -0.61 3.28 14.03
C SER A 30 -0.09 2.73 12.71
N CYS A 31 -0.72 1.69 12.17
CA CYS A 31 -0.20 1.03 10.97
C CYS A 31 -1.26 0.23 10.23
N ALA A 32 -0.91 -0.15 9.01
CA ALA A 32 -1.57 -1.22 8.27
C ALA A 32 -0.54 -2.24 7.83
N VAL A 33 -0.91 -3.51 7.89
CA VAL A 33 -0.11 -4.62 7.38
C VAL A 33 -0.98 -5.42 6.42
N THR A 34 -0.47 -5.66 5.24
CA THR A 34 -1.18 -6.39 4.19
C THR A 34 -0.37 -7.58 3.70
N ARG A 35 -1.09 -8.54 3.13
CA ARG A 35 -0.53 -9.70 2.46
C ARG A 35 -0.90 -9.67 0.98
N SER A 36 0.06 -10.00 0.15
CA SER A 36 -0.10 -10.08 -1.30
C SER A 36 0.66 -11.28 -1.83
N VAL A 37 0.14 -11.90 -2.88
CA VAL A 37 0.84 -12.95 -3.61
C VAL A 37 1.10 -12.46 -5.03
N VAL A 38 2.34 -12.51 -5.47
CA VAL A 38 2.71 -12.11 -6.83
C VAL A 38 2.07 -13.07 -7.83
N THR A 39 1.34 -12.52 -8.79
CA THR A 39 0.74 -13.30 -9.87
C THR A 39 1.29 -12.86 -11.22
N GLU A 40 1.13 -13.73 -12.23
CA GLU A 40 1.52 -13.40 -13.60
C GLU A 40 0.75 -12.20 -14.20
N LYS A 41 -0.38 -11.84 -13.59
CA LYS A 41 -1.23 -10.71 -14.02
C LYS A 41 -0.83 -9.38 -13.40
N TRP A 42 0.13 -9.39 -12.48
CA TRP A 42 0.63 -8.15 -11.89
C TRP A 42 1.22 -7.23 -12.95
N PRO A 43 1.09 -5.91 -12.79
CA PRO A 43 1.81 -4.98 -13.66
C PRO A 43 3.32 -5.23 -13.57
N LEU A 44 4.02 -4.97 -14.66
CA LEU A 44 5.47 -5.15 -14.77
C LEU A 44 5.94 -6.60 -14.52
N CYS A 45 5.08 -7.57 -14.80
CA CYS A 45 5.40 -9.00 -14.71
C CYS A 45 5.62 -9.57 -16.10
N ASP A 46 6.70 -10.36 -16.25
CA ASP A 46 7.05 -11.03 -17.51
C ASP A 46 6.46 -12.46 -17.63
N GLY A 47 5.59 -12.84 -16.68
CA GLY A 47 5.01 -14.17 -16.55
C GLY A 47 5.73 -15.07 -15.55
N ARG A 48 6.95 -14.73 -15.15
CA ARG A 48 7.74 -15.47 -14.15
C ARG A 48 8.11 -14.59 -12.96
N ASN A 49 8.46 -13.33 -13.23
CA ASN A 49 8.92 -12.39 -12.23
C ASN A 49 8.30 -11.01 -12.48
N ALA A 50 7.90 -10.35 -11.40
CA ALA A 50 7.54 -8.94 -11.44
C ALA A 50 8.74 -8.07 -11.11
N SER A 51 8.74 -6.84 -11.63
CA SER A 51 9.76 -5.85 -11.26
C SER A 51 9.52 -5.37 -9.82
N PRO A 52 10.57 -5.22 -9.00
CA PRO A 52 10.43 -4.66 -7.65
C PRO A 52 9.84 -3.25 -7.61
N ILE A 53 9.88 -2.50 -8.70
CA ILE A 53 9.27 -1.16 -8.79
C ILE A 53 7.78 -1.21 -8.45
N VAL A 54 7.09 -2.32 -8.73
CA VAL A 54 5.68 -2.50 -8.40
C VAL A 54 5.42 -2.38 -6.89
N LEU A 55 6.44 -2.58 -6.05
CA LEU A 55 6.32 -2.44 -4.60
C LEU A 55 6.04 -1.00 -4.18
N ILE A 56 6.38 -0.01 -4.99
CA ILE A 56 6.02 1.39 -4.75
C ILE A 56 4.50 1.52 -4.76
N GLU A 57 3.85 0.94 -5.76
CA GLU A 57 2.38 0.91 -5.85
C GLU A 57 1.76 0.11 -4.70
N LEU A 58 2.35 -1.01 -4.33
CA LEU A 58 1.87 -1.83 -3.22
C LEU A 58 1.92 -1.06 -1.90
N VAL A 59 2.99 -0.35 -1.63
CA VAL A 59 3.11 0.51 -0.44
C VAL A 59 2.06 1.63 -0.49
N ALA A 60 1.86 2.26 -1.63
CA ALA A 60 0.84 3.29 -1.80
C ALA A 60 -0.57 2.75 -1.56
N GLN A 61 -0.89 1.57 -2.06
CA GLN A 61 -2.19 0.93 -1.82
C GLN A 61 -2.38 0.57 -0.35
N THR A 62 -1.38 0.00 0.29
CA THR A 62 -1.45 -0.33 1.73
C THR A 62 -1.65 0.94 2.55
N SER A 63 -0.97 2.03 2.20
CA SER A 63 -1.19 3.33 2.82
C SER A 63 -2.61 3.86 2.57
N GLY A 64 -3.16 3.64 1.37
CA GLY A 64 -4.53 4.01 1.05
C GLY A 64 -5.55 3.33 1.96
N ILE A 65 -5.32 2.05 2.26
CA ILE A 65 -6.14 1.30 3.23
C ILE A 65 -6.04 1.93 4.62
N HIS A 66 -4.82 2.20 5.08
CA HIS A 66 -4.59 2.80 6.40
C HIS A 66 -5.26 4.15 6.53
N ASN A 67 -5.06 5.00 5.54
CA ASN A 67 -5.62 6.35 5.56
C ASN A 67 -7.14 6.37 5.39
N GLY A 68 -7.68 5.46 4.61
CA GLY A 68 -9.13 5.26 4.49
C GLY A 68 -9.76 4.84 5.82
N PHE A 69 -9.12 3.92 6.52
CA PHE A 69 -9.56 3.49 7.85
C PHE A 69 -9.54 4.65 8.86
N ILE A 70 -8.45 5.40 8.92
CA ILE A 70 -8.34 6.54 9.85
C ILE A 70 -9.40 7.59 9.54
N ARG A 71 -9.63 7.90 8.26
CA ARG A 71 -10.63 8.87 7.84
C ARG A 71 -12.05 8.44 8.21
N GLU A 72 -12.39 7.19 7.92
CA GLU A 72 -13.71 6.65 8.27
C GLU A 72 -13.97 6.74 9.77
N LYS A 73 -12.95 6.47 10.58
CA LYS A 73 -13.03 6.55 12.02
C LYS A 73 -13.22 7.98 12.53
N ARG A 74 -12.60 8.97 11.87
CA ARG A 74 -12.67 10.39 12.27
C ARG A 74 -13.90 11.11 11.72
N GLU A 75 -14.28 10.84 10.49
CA GLU A 75 -15.27 11.61 9.74
C GLU A 75 -16.57 10.82 9.52
N GLY A 76 -16.64 9.59 10.04
CA GLY A 76 -17.76 8.69 9.83
C GLY A 76 -17.61 7.98 8.49
N ARG A 77 -18.37 8.36 7.48
CA ARG A 77 -18.32 7.70 6.19
C ARG A 77 -17.27 8.34 5.28
N ALA A 78 -16.29 7.56 4.84
CA ALA A 78 -15.32 8.02 3.86
C ALA A 78 -15.98 8.20 2.49
N ALA A 79 -16.28 9.43 2.13
CA ALA A 79 -16.57 9.75 0.74
C ALA A 79 -15.26 9.57 -0.06
N GLY A 80 -15.31 8.79 -1.14
CA GLY A 80 -14.15 8.38 -1.93
C GLY A 80 -13.19 9.49 -2.32
N THR A 81 -12.26 9.80 -1.43
CA THR A 81 -11.15 10.68 -1.73
C THR A 81 -9.97 9.84 -2.15
N HIS A 82 -9.36 10.23 -3.27
CA HIS A 82 -8.16 9.60 -3.77
C HIS A 82 -6.93 10.27 -3.19
N GLY A 83 -5.88 9.49 -3.00
CA GLY A 83 -4.57 10.00 -2.70
C GLY A 83 -3.68 9.93 -3.93
N TRP A 84 -2.80 10.87 -4.07
CA TRP A 84 -1.83 10.95 -5.17
C TRP A 84 -0.43 10.82 -4.65
N ILE A 85 0.38 9.99 -5.30
CA ILE A 85 1.82 9.98 -5.05
C ILE A 85 2.40 11.23 -5.68
N VAL A 86 2.91 12.14 -4.85
CA VAL A 86 3.52 13.39 -5.34
C VAL A 86 5.02 13.41 -5.19
N GLY A 87 5.58 12.45 -4.45
CA GLY A 87 7.02 12.32 -4.32
C GLY A 87 7.42 10.95 -3.80
N ILE A 88 8.56 10.49 -4.24
CA ILE A 88 9.25 9.30 -3.72
C ILE A 88 10.52 9.82 -3.07
N ARG A 89 10.54 9.84 -1.72
CA ARG A 89 11.72 10.31 -1.00
C ARG A 89 12.84 9.30 -1.03
N GLN A 90 12.46 8.02 -0.99
CA GLN A 90 13.41 6.93 -0.98
C GLN A 90 12.71 5.66 -1.45
N ALA A 91 13.42 4.88 -2.25
CA ALA A 91 13.01 3.54 -2.62
C ALA A 91 14.27 2.67 -2.69
N ARG A 92 14.43 1.79 -1.71
CA ARG A 92 15.55 0.84 -1.64
C ARG A 92 15.03 -0.56 -1.85
N PHE A 93 15.62 -1.27 -2.78
CA PHE A 93 15.29 -2.65 -3.09
C PHE A 93 16.52 -3.52 -2.87
N SER A 94 16.34 -4.64 -2.17
CA SER A 94 17.41 -5.63 -1.97
C SER A 94 17.25 -6.86 -2.85
N VAL A 95 16.27 -6.84 -3.76
CA VAL A 95 16.02 -7.90 -4.73
C VAL A 95 15.89 -7.30 -6.12
N ASP A 96 16.29 -8.07 -7.14
CA ASP A 96 16.20 -7.64 -8.54
C ASP A 96 14.87 -8.05 -9.18
N THR A 97 14.22 -9.07 -8.64
CA THR A 97 12.96 -9.62 -9.16
C THR A 97 12.07 -10.10 -8.03
N LEU A 98 10.77 -10.17 -8.33
CA LEU A 98 9.76 -10.75 -7.44
C LEU A 98 9.17 -11.98 -8.15
N PRO A 99 9.51 -13.20 -7.73
CA PRO A 99 9.00 -14.39 -8.41
C PRO A 99 7.49 -14.54 -8.24
N VAL A 100 6.81 -14.96 -9.29
CA VAL A 100 5.40 -15.35 -9.23
C VAL A 100 5.23 -16.42 -8.15
N GLY A 101 4.22 -16.25 -7.29
CA GLY A 101 3.97 -17.11 -6.14
C GLY A 101 4.60 -16.62 -4.84
N ALA A 102 5.49 -15.63 -4.89
CA ALA A 102 6.06 -15.06 -3.66
C ALA A 102 4.96 -14.39 -2.82
N GLU A 103 5.00 -14.65 -1.52
CA GLU A 103 4.11 -14.01 -0.55
C GLU A 103 4.80 -12.79 0.02
N ILE A 104 4.13 -11.66 -0.11
CA ILE A 104 4.66 -10.36 0.29
C ILE A 104 3.88 -9.83 1.47
N ILE A 105 4.58 -9.43 2.52
CA ILE A 105 4.02 -8.72 3.66
C ILE A 105 4.47 -7.27 3.60
N THR A 106 3.51 -6.35 3.59
CA THR A 106 3.77 -4.91 3.52
C THR A 106 3.24 -4.24 4.77
N ARG A 107 4.10 -3.49 5.45
CA ARG A 107 3.75 -2.69 6.61
C ARG A 107 3.95 -1.22 6.29
N VAL A 108 2.93 -0.40 6.55
CA VAL A 108 3.02 1.06 6.38
C VAL A 108 2.67 1.78 7.68
N GLU A 109 3.35 2.90 7.87
CA GLU A 109 3.11 3.82 8.97
C GLU A 109 3.11 5.25 8.45
N ASN A 110 2.24 6.09 9.00
CA ASN A 110 2.28 7.52 8.73
C ASN A 110 3.38 8.15 9.58
N GLN A 111 4.20 9.00 8.95
CA GLN A 111 5.28 9.71 9.64
C GLN A 111 4.87 11.13 10.00
N MET A 112 4.38 11.88 9.04
CA MET A 112 3.99 13.28 9.23
C MET A 112 2.82 13.62 8.32
N GLU A 113 1.93 14.49 8.80
CA GLU A 113 0.86 15.07 8.01
C GLU A 113 0.90 16.58 8.12
N PHE A 114 0.84 17.27 6.97
CA PHE A 114 0.83 18.71 6.90
C PHE A 114 0.06 19.18 5.66
N GLU A 115 -1.00 19.97 5.87
CA GLU A 115 -1.81 20.57 4.79
C GLU A 115 -2.26 19.59 3.71
N GLY A 116 -2.68 18.39 4.11
CA GLY A 116 -3.10 17.35 3.16
C GLY A 116 -1.96 16.52 2.59
N PHE A 117 -0.71 16.94 2.78
CA PHE A 117 0.46 16.12 2.51
C PHE A 117 0.69 15.11 3.63
N ARG A 118 1.10 13.93 3.26
CA ARG A 118 1.37 12.87 4.22
C ARG A 118 2.63 12.12 3.82
N ASP A 119 3.58 12.08 4.74
CA ASP A 119 4.77 11.24 4.60
C ASP A 119 4.45 9.87 5.15
N ILE A 120 4.74 8.83 4.38
CA ILE A 120 4.57 7.45 4.79
C ILE A 120 5.86 6.68 4.61
N CYS A 121 6.06 5.69 5.46
CA CYS A 121 7.15 4.72 5.34
C CYS A 121 6.56 3.33 5.18
N GLY A 122 7.00 2.61 4.16
CA GLY A 122 6.62 1.24 3.90
C GLY A 122 7.81 0.31 3.97
N ARG A 123 7.61 -0.83 4.62
CA ARG A 123 8.58 -1.94 4.67
C ARG A 123 7.94 -3.16 4.06
N VAL A 124 8.67 -3.82 3.19
CA VAL A 124 8.18 -4.96 2.42
C VAL A 124 9.07 -6.16 2.71
N GLU A 125 8.44 -7.26 3.07
CA GLU A 125 9.13 -8.50 3.43
C GLU A 125 8.67 -9.68 2.58
N ILE A 126 9.59 -10.58 2.29
CA ILE A 126 9.35 -11.90 1.72
C ILE A 126 10.10 -12.92 2.59
N ASP A 127 9.40 -13.94 3.09
CA ASP A 127 9.96 -14.98 3.95
C ASP A 127 10.73 -14.41 5.16
N GLY A 128 10.16 -13.36 5.78
CA GLY A 128 10.74 -12.71 6.95
C GLY A 128 11.95 -11.81 6.67
N ARG A 129 12.33 -11.65 5.40
CA ARG A 129 13.45 -10.79 4.98
C ARG A 129 12.93 -9.50 4.37
N MET A 130 13.45 -8.37 4.79
CA MET A 130 13.12 -7.09 4.18
C MET A 130 13.69 -7.00 2.77
N VAL A 131 12.82 -6.84 1.78
CA VAL A 131 13.20 -6.75 0.36
C VAL A 131 13.07 -5.33 -0.18
N ALA A 132 12.33 -4.47 0.50
CA ALA A 132 12.22 -3.07 0.11
C ALA A 132 11.90 -2.19 1.32
N GLU A 133 12.41 -0.97 1.25
CA GLU A 133 12.06 0.11 2.17
C GLU A 133 11.76 1.34 1.32
N ILE A 134 10.55 1.88 1.47
CA ILE A 134 10.00 2.88 0.57
C ILE A 134 9.39 4.01 1.39
N ALA A 135 9.84 5.23 1.15
CA ALA A 135 9.28 6.43 1.75
C ALA A 135 8.61 7.26 0.67
N LEU A 136 7.30 7.49 0.83
CA LEU A 136 6.48 8.21 -0.13
C LEU A 136 5.92 9.48 0.48
N GLN A 137 5.64 10.44 -0.38
CA GLN A 137 4.85 11.60 -0.05
C GLN A 137 3.53 11.54 -0.83
N LEU A 138 2.43 11.60 -0.10
CA LEU A 138 1.08 11.52 -0.67
C LEU A 138 0.35 12.84 -0.48
N LEU A 139 -0.51 13.17 -1.44
CA LEU A 139 -1.40 14.32 -1.37
C LEU A 139 -2.84 13.84 -1.48
N ARG A 140 -3.70 14.31 -0.58
CA ARG A 140 -5.13 14.01 -0.59
C ARG A 140 -5.86 14.94 -1.54
N ASP A 141 -6.82 14.41 -2.32
CA ASP A 141 -7.63 15.18 -3.28
C ASP A 141 -8.23 16.47 -2.72
N ALA A 142 -8.75 16.40 -1.50
CA ALA A 142 -9.36 17.57 -0.87
C ALA A 142 -8.39 18.74 -0.69
N ALA A 143 -7.07 18.50 -0.74
CA ALA A 143 -6.06 19.56 -0.65
C ALA A 143 -5.79 20.24 -2.00
N LEU A 144 -6.29 19.68 -3.10
CA LEU A 144 -6.16 20.23 -4.46
C LEU A 144 -7.31 21.19 -4.82
N ALA A 145 -8.34 21.20 -4.00
CA ALA A 145 -9.54 21.99 -4.25
C ALA A 145 -9.33 23.48 -3.98
#